data_dc345731131bb6a9830e97f8feb42f6d
#
_entry.id   dc345731131bb6a9830e97f8feb42f6d
#
_cell.length_a   1.000
_cell.length_b   1.000
_cell.length_c   1.000
_cell.angle_alpha   90.00
_cell.angle_beta   90.00
_cell.angle_gamma   90.00
#
_symmetry.space_group_name_H-M   'P 1'
#
loop_
_entity.id
_entity.type
_entity.pdbx_description
1 polymer ?
#
loop_
_entity_poly.entity_id
_entity_poly.type
_entity_poly.pdbx_seq_one_letter_code
_entity_poly.pdbx_strand_id
1 'polypeptide(L)'
;MEQELLYLRPDVQVEPLFDSWYAWPYLIAPATAAKYLVERHLRIMDSYISAPQFHANALKDPKMVGGPFLDCGGKRVEEIKALRDRTKKERNNLIELSTALSKLERILRDDAKGLSMQPLYQKIPDLLKGYVELTYDLNNHPNYRLIEPLLYGSEYYDRSAQSFMLSLTKGDSRAFVLSTPRLEDEESFHWRIPFDHENVDQFFQLEKIPQPWPAIKKMLGICAYKESLLRSFFTTEKPKSSEPYQGTEARWRYFGHACVLIETAGTSLLLDPSASYTYPCEMPRYTYQDFPDQIDYVLITHNHQDHVLLETLIRLRHKIKRIVIPKSGRSGLQDPSLKLILKALGFKNIIELDDMETIPFAADSLFTGIPFLGEHADLNIQAKIAYLININRKSMLFAADSCVYEPRLYDHIYQKVGSVDTLFIGMECDGAPLNWLYGPLMSRRPDRDMDQSRRLNGSDCEQAMAMVNRLQSNHVHVYAMGQEPWLSHVMGLKYTSDSRPIVESNRLIEMCRERSISAERLFFSSETSLNS
;
A
#
# COMPACT_ATOMS: atom_id res chain seq x y z
N MET A 1 -22.07 -33.90 23.48
CA MET A 1 -22.27 -33.38 22.13
C MET A 1 -20.94 -32.78 21.69
N GLU A 2 -20.32 -33.33 20.65
CA GLU A 2 -19.14 -32.71 20.05
C GLU A 2 -19.53 -31.31 19.62
N GLN A 3 -18.74 -30.32 20.05
CA GLN A 3 -18.97 -28.93 19.63
C GLN A 3 -18.57 -28.80 18.16
N GLU A 4 -19.47 -28.30 17.32
CA GLU A 4 -19.21 -28.00 15.93
C GLU A 4 -18.01 -27.05 15.80
N LEU A 5 -16.99 -27.46 15.05
CA LEU A 5 -15.78 -26.69 14.78
C LEU A 5 -15.93 -25.87 13.49
N LEU A 6 -15.50 -24.62 13.52
CA LEU A 6 -15.75 -23.63 12.47
C LEU A 6 -14.48 -23.00 11.97
N TYR A 7 -14.36 -22.95 10.66
CA TYR A 7 -13.34 -22.22 9.91
C TYR A 7 -13.87 -20.86 9.46
N LEU A 8 -12.97 -19.88 9.32
CA LEU A 8 -13.26 -18.63 8.61
C LEU A 8 -13.43 -18.93 7.12
N ARG A 9 -14.52 -18.47 6.53
CA ARG A 9 -14.76 -18.64 5.08
C ARG A 9 -13.76 -17.82 4.26
N PRO A 10 -13.31 -18.34 3.09
CA PRO A 10 -12.33 -17.66 2.24
C PRO A 10 -12.89 -16.42 1.50
N ASP A 11 -14.21 -16.26 1.45
CA ASP A 11 -14.91 -15.13 0.86
C ASP A 11 -15.27 -14.03 1.88
N VAL A 12 -14.76 -14.12 3.11
CA VAL A 12 -14.91 -13.04 4.10
C VAL A 12 -13.88 -11.97 3.84
N GLN A 13 -14.38 -10.80 3.43
CA GLN A 13 -13.61 -9.58 3.28
C GLN A 13 -13.41 -8.92 4.64
N VAL A 14 -12.19 -8.47 4.92
CA VAL A 14 -11.80 -7.87 6.20
C VAL A 14 -11.00 -6.61 5.93
N GLU A 15 -11.68 -5.47 5.84
CA GLU A 15 -11.04 -4.18 5.55
C GLU A 15 -10.55 -3.52 6.86
N PRO A 16 -9.25 -3.21 7.01
CA PRO A 16 -8.76 -2.45 8.15
C PRO A 16 -9.18 -0.98 8.02
N LEU A 17 -9.67 -0.40 9.11
CA LEU A 17 -10.21 0.97 9.11
C LEU A 17 -9.54 1.84 10.19
N PHE A 18 -9.31 3.10 9.84
CA PHE A 18 -9.02 4.20 10.74
C PHE A 18 -10.20 5.18 10.71
N ASP A 19 -10.94 5.31 11.80
CA ASP A 19 -12.16 6.13 11.88
C ASP A 19 -13.15 5.91 10.71
N SER A 20 -13.41 4.66 10.36
CA SER A 20 -14.25 4.24 9.22
C SER A 20 -13.61 4.46 7.83
N TRP A 21 -12.41 5.03 7.72
CA TRP A 21 -11.68 5.13 6.46
C TRP A 21 -10.76 3.93 6.29
N TYR A 22 -10.67 3.41 5.07
CA TYR A 22 -9.75 2.31 4.76
C TYR A 22 -8.32 2.68 5.16
N ALA A 23 -7.71 1.86 6.00
CA ALA A 23 -6.41 2.15 6.57
C ALA A 23 -5.28 1.87 5.57
N TRP A 24 -4.39 2.82 5.43
CA TRP A 24 -3.18 2.73 4.64
C TRP A 24 -2.05 3.47 5.37
N PRO A 25 -0.77 3.31 4.96
CA PRO A 25 0.37 3.77 5.76
C PRO A 25 0.27 5.19 6.31
N TYR A 26 -0.21 6.14 5.51
CA TYR A 26 -0.30 7.55 5.91
C TYR A 26 -1.42 7.84 6.93
N LEU A 27 -2.35 6.91 7.17
CA LEU A 27 -3.32 7.01 8.27
C LEU A 27 -2.83 6.35 9.56
N ILE A 28 -1.71 5.62 9.52
CA ILE A 28 -1.10 5.02 10.71
C ILE A 28 -0.08 5.97 11.35
N ALA A 29 0.72 6.68 10.55
CA ALA A 29 1.67 7.66 11.07
C ALA A 29 0.91 8.91 11.57
N PRO A 30 1.09 9.34 12.86
CA PRO A 30 0.22 10.33 13.49
C PRO A 30 0.16 11.68 12.77
N ALA A 31 1.29 12.20 12.30
CA ALA A 31 1.35 13.51 11.67
C ALA A 31 0.66 13.53 10.29
N THR A 32 0.86 12.49 9.48
CA THR A 32 0.17 12.36 8.19
C THR A 32 -1.30 12.07 8.39
N ALA A 33 -1.68 11.22 9.36
CA ALA A 33 -3.07 10.95 9.72
C ALA A 33 -3.81 12.25 10.09
N ALA A 34 -3.18 13.13 10.88
CA ALA A 34 -3.74 14.43 11.24
C ALA A 34 -4.00 15.32 10.00
N LYS A 35 -3.05 15.37 9.08
CA LYS A 35 -3.20 16.14 7.83
C LYS A 35 -4.29 15.54 6.92
N TYR A 36 -4.30 14.22 6.69
CA TYR A 36 -5.36 13.56 5.89
C TYR A 36 -6.75 13.71 6.49
N LEU A 37 -6.86 13.60 7.82
CA LEU A 37 -8.13 13.81 8.53
C LEU A 37 -8.71 15.18 8.21
N VAL A 38 -7.92 16.25 8.33
CA VAL A 38 -8.38 17.64 8.17
C VAL A 38 -8.49 18.02 6.70
N GLU A 39 -7.43 17.78 5.92
CA GLU A 39 -7.30 18.31 4.57
C GLU A 39 -8.03 17.47 3.50
N ARG A 40 -8.41 16.23 3.85
CA ARG A 40 -9.17 15.35 2.94
C ARG A 40 -10.48 14.87 3.55
N HIS A 41 -10.45 14.08 4.63
CA HIS A 41 -11.64 13.37 5.10
C HIS A 41 -12.76 14.33 5.54
N LEU A 42 -12.46 15.30 6.40
CA LEU A 42 -13.45 16.29 6.85
C LEU A 42 -13.96 17.13 5.67
N ARG A 43 -13.08 17.53 4.75
CA ARG A 43 -13.47 18.32 3.57
C ARG A 43 -14.37 17.56 2.61
N ILE A 44 -14.08 16.28 2.35
CA ILE A 44 -14.91 15.43 1.48
C ILE A 44 -16.29 15.22 2.14
N MET A 45 -16.33 14.94 3.44
CA MET A 45 -17.59 14.81 4.17
C MET A 45 -18.41 16.10 4.16
N ASP A 46 -17.80 17.26 4.44
CA ASP A 46 -18.48 18.54 4.39
C ASP A 46 -18.99 18.86 2.96
N SER A 47 -18.22 18.55 1.92
CA SER A 47 -18.64 18.69 0.52
C SER A 47 -19.83 17.78 0.20
N TYR A 48 -19.78 16.51 0.62
CA TYR A 48 -20.87 15.56 0.38
C TYR A 48 -22.17 15.97 1.08
N ILE A 49 -22.08 16.38 2.34
CA ILE A 49 -23.24 16.85 3.12
C ILE A 49 -23.91 18.04 2.42
N SER A 50 -23.11 18.94 1.84
CA SER A 50 -23.61 20.13 1.16
C SER A 50 -24.22 19.84 -0.22
N ALA A 51 -23.67 18.84 -0.95
CA ALA A 51 -24.04 18.57 -2.34
C ALA A 51 -24.00 17.07 -2.69
N PRO A 52 -24.79 16.19 -2.05
CA PRO A 52 -24.69 14.74 -2.22
C PRO A 52 -24.96 14.27 -3.66
N GLN A 53 -25.90 14.92 -4.38
CA GLN A 53 -26.20 14.58 -5.76
C GLN A 53 -25.09 14.98 -6.74
N PHE A 54 -24.32 16.01 -6.41
CA PHE A 54 -23.13 16.38 -7.20
C PHE A 54 -22.09 15.27 -7.17
N HIS A 55 -21.79 14.72 -6.00
CA HIS A 55 -20.88 13.57 -5.85
C HIS A 55 -21.38 12.35 -6.63
N ALA A 56 -22.66 12.00 -6.48
CA ALA A 56 -23.26 10.88 -7.20
C ALA A 56 -23.21 11.05 -8.75
N ASN A 57 -23.39 12.27 -9.24
CA ASN A 57 -23.31 12.56 -10.66
C ASN A 57 -21.86 12.57 -11.17
N ALA A 58 -20.91 13.08 -10.40
CA ALA A 58 -19.49 13.06 -10.77
C ALA A 58 -18.97 11.62 -10.97
N LEU A 59 -19.36 10.69 -10.11
CA LEU A 59 -18.94 9.29 -10.17
C LEU A 59 -19.54 8.49 -11.36
N LYS A 60 -20.49 9.06 -12.09
CA LYS A 60 -20.98 8.48 -13.36
C LYS A 60 -19.97 8.68 -14.50
N ASP A 61 -19.10 9.66 -14.41
CA ASP A 61 -18.02 9.87 -15.37
C ASP A 61 -16.81 9.03 -14.97
N PRO A 62 -16.37 8.05 -15.80
CA PRO A 62 -15.20 7.22 -15.51
C PRO A 62 -13.92 8.01 -15.25
N LYS A 63 -13.79 9.22 -15.81
CA LYS A 63 -12.63 10.12 -15.60
C LYS A 63 -12.60 10.75 -14.20
N MET A 64 -13.71 10.70 -13.47
CA MET A 64 -13.82 11.23 -12.11
C MET A 64 -13.68 10.14 -11.04
N VAL A 65 -13.62 8.87 -11.45
CA VAL A 65 -13.32 7.76 -10.53
C VAL A 65 -11.91 7.96 -9.98
N GLY A 66 -11.74 7.77 -8.65
CA GLY A 66 -10.48 8.10 -7.97
C GLY A 66 -10.36 9.56 -7.53
N GLY A 67 -11.26 10.44 -7.95
CA GLY A 67 -11.34 11.83 -7.48
C GLY A 67 -11.90 11.97 -6.05
N PRO A 68 -11.99 13.20 -5.52
CA PRO A 68 -12.45 13.46 -4.15
C PRO A 68 -13.98 13.41 -4.04
N PHE A 69 -14.60 12.38 -4.57
CA PHE A 69 -16.06 12.19 -4.59
C PHE A 69 -16.45 10.98 -3.76
N LEU A 70 -17.25 11.24 -2.71
CA LEU A 70 -17.74 10.20 -1.81
C LEU A 70 -18.83 9.38 -2.49
N ASP A 71 -18.65 8.05 -2.52
CA ASP A 71 -19.52 7.10 -3.22
C ASP A 71 -20.56 6.50 -2.26
N CYS A 72 -21.65 7.23 -2.04
CA CYS A 72 -22.86 6.76 -1.35
C CYS A 72 -24.12 6.97 -2.21
N GLY A 73 -23.99 7.17 -3.51
CA GLY A 73 -25.09 7.34 -4.45
C GLY A 73 -26.02 8.53 -4.13
N GLY A 74 -25.51 9.57 -3.47
CA GLY A 74 -26.32 10.72 -3.01
C GLY A 74 -27.20 10.42 -1.78
N LYS A 75 -27.00 9.28 -1.13
CA LYS A 75 -27.76 8.79 0.05
C LYS A 75 -26.88 8.82 1.30
N ARG A 76 -27.41 8.37 2.45
CA ARG A 76 -26.69 8.23 3.73
C ARG A 76 -26.09 9.55 4.28
N VAL A 77 -26.68 10.70 3.94
CA VAL A 77 -26.18 12.03 4.33
C VAL A 77 -26.10 12.18 5.85
N GLU A 78 -27.13 11.73 6.59
CA GLU A 78 -27.16 11.84 8.06
C GLU A 78 -26.09 10.94 8.71
N GLU A 79 -25.77 9.79 8.13
CA GLU A 79 -24.70 8.92 8.62
C GLU A 79 -23.31 9.55 8.38
N ILE A 80 -23.08 10.16 7.21
CA ILE A 80 -21.86 10.93 6.92
C ILE A 80 -21.72 12.12 7.86
N LYS A 81 -22.84 12.82 8.16
CA LYS A 81 -22.85 13.92 9.12
C LYS A 81 -22.52 13.44 10.53
N ALA A 82 -23.12 12.32 10.97
CA ALA A 82 -22.82 11.70 12.25
C ALA A 82 -21.35 11.25 12.34
N LEU A 83 -20.78 10.65 11.28
CA LEU A 83 -19.37 10.28 11.19
C LEU A 83 -18.47 11.52 11.32
N ARG A 84 -18.75 12.58 10.54
CA ARG A 84 -17.99 13.83 10.60
C ARG A 84 -17.99 14.44 12.01
N ASP A 85 -19.17 14.53 12.65
CA ASP A 85 -19.34 15.16 13.96
C ASP A 85 -18.65 14.32 15.06
N ARG A 86 -18.74 12.99 14.98
CA ARG A 86 -18.00 12.06 15.83
C ARG A 86 -16.49 12.24 15.64
N THR A 87 -16.00 12.26 14.41
CA THR A 87 -14.59 12.46 14.09
C THR A 87 -14.07 13.78 14.65
N LYS A 88 -14.80 14.88 14.47
CA LYS A 88 -14.45 16.20 15.05
C LYS A 88 -14.35 16.15 16.58
N LYS A 89 -15.22 15.39 17.24
CA LYS A 89 -15.25 15.26 18.70
C LYS A 89 -14.13 14.35 19.22
N GLU A 90 -14.00 13.15 18.63
CA GLU A 90 -13.12 12.10 19.16
C GLU A 90 -11.67 12.27 18.72
N ARG A 91 -11.39 13.01 17.61
CA ARG A 91 -10.05 13.25 17.05
C ARG A 91 -9.66 14.72 17.08
N ASN A 92 -10.12 15.45 18.09
CA ASN A 92 -9.77 16.87 18.25
C ASN A 92 -8.24 17.06 18.39
N ASN A 93 -7.55 16.15 19.08
CA ASN A 93 -6.10 16.15 19.20
C ASN A 93 -5.39 16.10 17.83
N LEU A 94 -5.86 15.28 16.88
CA LEU A 94 -5.30 15.23 15.52
C LEU A 94 -5.64 16.50 14.72
N ILE A 95 -6.82 17.09 14.94
CA ILE A 95 -7.20 18.35 14.30
C ILE A 95 -6.29 19.49 14.80
N GLU A 96 -6.02 19.53 16.08
CA GLU A 96 -5.11 20.50 16.70
C GLU A 96 -3.66 20.27 16.22
N LEU A 97 -3.21 19.01 16.11
CA LEU A 97 -1.89 18.67 15.56
C LEU A 97 -1.77 19.17 14.11
N SER A 98 -2.75 18.91 13.25
CA SER A 98 -2.76 19.39 11.86
C SER A 98 -2.72 20.92 11.78
N THR A 99 -3.46 21.60 12.67
CA THR A 99 -3.44 23.05 12.77
C THR A 99 -2.08 23.59 13.22
N ALA A 100 -1.46 22.92 14.20
CA ALA A 100 -0.13 23.28 14.69
C ALA A 100 0.94 23.08 13.61
N LEU A 101 0.90 21.98 12.85
CA LEU A 101 1.79 21.75 11.71
C LEU A 101 1.63 22.85 10.64
N SER A 102 0.42 23.19 10.27
CA SER A 102 0.16 24.25 9.28
C SER A 102 0.60 25.65 9.79
N LYS A 103 0.52 25.88 11.11
CA LYS A 103 1.04 27.10 11.74
C LYS A 103 2.57 27.14 11.71
N LEU A 104 3.24 26.01 12.00
CA LEU A 104 4.69 25.90 11.91
C LEU A 104 5.19 26.16 10.49
N GLU A 105 4.57 25.54 9.48
CA GLU A 105 4.90 25.74 8.07
C GLU A 105 4.81 27.22 7.66
N ARG A 106 3.80 27.95 8.18
CA ARG A 106 3.65 29.38 7.97
C ARG A 106 4.75 30.19 8.64
N ILE A 107 5.06 29.90 9.91
CA ILE A 107 6.16 30.56 10.65
C ILE A 107 7.49 30.37 9.89
N LEU A 108 7.79 29.17 9.45
CA LEU A 108 9.00 28.88 8.70
C LEU A 108 9.07 29.67 7.39
N ARG A 109 8.00 29.72 6.63
CA ARG A 109 7.93 30.48 5.38
C ARG A 109 8.09 31.98 5.60
N ASP A 110 7.44 32.51 6.64
CA ASP A 110 7.34 33.96 6.84
C ASP A 110 8.56 34.53 7.62
N ASP A 111 9.11 33.74 8.57
CA ASP A 111 10.11 34.22 9.52
C ASP A 111 11.54 33.64 9.29
N ALA A 112 11.67 32.47 8.66
CA ALA A 112 12.99 31.91 8.40
C ALA A 112 13.62 32.57 7.16
N LYS A 113 14.65 33.39 7.41
CA LYS A 113 15.31 34.23 6.41
C LYS A 113 16.76 33.82 6.11
N GLY A 114 17.08 32.53 6.24
CA GLY A 114 18.44 32.00 6.09
C GLY A 114 19.35 32.27 7.32
N LEU A 115 18.80 32.86 8.37
CA LEU A 115 19.50 33.09 9.64
C LEU A 115 19.33 31.89 10.59
N SER A 116 20.06 31.89 11.73
CA SER A 116 19.92 30.83 12.73
C SER A 116 18.46 30.51 13.07
N MET A 117 18.12 29.24 13.06
CA MET A 117 16.79 28.74 13.46
C MET A 117 16.54 28.85 14.98
N GLN A 118 17.60 29.04 15.81
CA GLN A 118 17.50 29.03 17.28
C GLN A 118 16.41 29.96 17.82
N PRO A 119 16.24 31.21 17.37
CA PRO A 119 15.17 32.08 17.85
C PRO A 119 13.78 31.62 17.47
N LEU A 120 13.65 30.86 16.38
CA LEU A 120 12.35 30.37 15.90
C LEU A 120 11.78 29.23 16.78
N TYR A 121 12.62 28.55 17.56
CA TYR A 121 12.16 27.54 18.52
C TYR A 121 11.20 28.13 19.57
N GLN A 122 11.32 29.42 19.89
CA GLN A 122 10.35 30.11 20.77
C GLN A 122 8.97 30.29 20.14
N LYS A 123 8.91 30.28 18.80
CA LYS A 123 7.67 30.46 18.02
C LYS A 123 6.99 29.14 17.65
N ILE A 124 7.65 28.01 17.88
CA ILE A 124 7.05 26.69 17.61
C ILE A 124 5.75 26.57 18.40
N PRO A 125 4.63 26.16 17.76
CA PRO A 125 3.37 25.87 18.45
C PRO A 125 3.60 24.89 19.62
N ASP A 126 2.99 25.14 20.77
CA ASP A 126 3.23 24.37 21.99
C ASP A 126 3.03 22.86 21.80
N LEU A 127 2.04 22.47 21.01
CA LEU A 127 1.78 21.05 20.66
C LEU A 127 2.92 20.37 19.89
N LEU A 128 3.81 21.13 19.26
CA LEU A 128 4.93 20.59 18.46
C LEU A 128 6.27 20.71 19.18
N LYS A 129 6.33 21.39 20.32
CA LYS A 129 7.58 21.53 21.10
C LYS A 129 8.08 20.15 21.53
N GLY A 130 9.35 19.86 21.20
CA GLY A 130 9.97 18.56 21.46
C GLY A 130 9.69 17.47 20.41
N TYR A 131 8.78 17.70 19.46
CA TYR A 131 8.49 16.76 18.37
C TYR A 131 9.13 17.14 17.04
N VAL A 132 9.70 18.34 16.91
CA VAL A 132 10.26 18.83 15.64
C VAL A 132 11.67 19.35 15.82
N GLU A 133 12.47 19.17 14.78
CA GLU A 133 13.74 19.87 14.58
C GLU A 133 13.61 20.78 13.36
N LEU A 134 13.97 22.06 13.51
CA LEU A 134 13.96 23.03 12.42
C LEU A 134 15.26 22.93 11.62
N THR A 135 15.16 22.96 10.30
CA THR A 135 16.31 22.76 9.41
C THR A 135 16.25 23.71 8.20
N TYR A 136 17.37 23.87 7.53
CA TYR A 136 17.43 24.38 6.16
C TYR A 136 17.91 23.29 5.22
N ASP A 137 17.46 23.33 3.98
CA ASP A 137 18.14 22.63 2.90
C ASP A 137 19.42 23.39 2.47
N LEU A 138 20.20 22.83 1.55
CA LEU A 138 21.42 23.47 1.05
C LEU A 138 21.16 24.74 0.21
N ASN A 139 19.92 24.99 -0.20
CA ASN A 139 19.51 26.22 -0.88
C ASN A 139 18.94 27.26 0.11
N ASN A 140 19.08 27.00 1.40
CA ASN A 140 18.53 27.81 2.51
C ASN A 140 16.98 27.90 2.49
N HIS A 141 16.29 26.90 1.94
CA HIS A 141 14.87 26.80 2.13
C HIS A 141 14.57 26.23 3.50
N PRO A 142 13.69 26.87 4.29
CA PRO A 142 13.36 26.39 5.61
C PRO A 142 12.50 25.13 5.54
N ASN A 143 12.80 24.20 6.43
CA ASN A 143 12.09 22.92 6.56
C ASN A 143 12.09 22.49 8.04
N TYR A 144 11.44 21.39 8.33
CA TYR A 144 11.49 20.71 9.61
C TYR A 144 11.44 19.19 9.41
N ARG A 145 11.98 18.46 10.35
CA ARG A 145 11.75 17.02 10.46
C ARG A 145 11.00 16.70 11.74
N LEU A 146 10.17 15.67 11.69
CA LEU A 146 9.45 15.13 12.83
C LEU A 146 10.32 14.10 13.56
N ILE A 147 10.27 14.10 14.90
CA ILE A 147 10.81 13.02 15.72
C ILE A 147 9.70 12.00 15.90
N GLU A 148 9.37 11.30 14.81
CA GLU A 148 8.22 10.41 14.71
C GLU A 148 8.08 9.40 15.85
N PRO A 149 9.16 8.74 16.36
CA PRO A 149 9.00 7.77 17.45
C PRO A 149 8.32 8.34 18.69
N LEU A 150 8.49 9.64 18.96
CA LEU A 150 7.85 10.31 20.09
C LEU A 150 6.35 10.53 19.86
N LEU A 151 5.94 10.74 18.60
CA LEU A 151 4.52 10.88 18.24
C LEU A 151 3.76 9.56 18.43
N TYR A 152 4.38 8.42 18.12
CA TYR A 152 3.78 7.11 18.38
C TYR A 152 3.61 6.77 19.88
N GLY A 153 4.41 7.41 20.74
CA GLY A 153 4.28 7.29 22.21
C GLY A 153 3.35 8.32 22.85
N SER A 154 2.68 9.16 22.05
CA SER A 154 1.85 10.29 22.54
C SER A 154 0.36 10.04 22.30
N GLU A 155 -0.47 11.00 22.74
CA GLU A 155 -1.93 11.01 22.50
C GLU A 155 -2.32 11.11 21.01
N TYR A 156 -1.38 11.44 20.12
CA TYR A 156 -1.61 11.54 18.68
C TYR A 156 -1.66 10.16 17.99
N TYR A 157 -1.18 9.09 18.64
CA TYR A 157 -1.35 7.71 18.15
C TYR A 157 -2.45 7.01 18.95
N ASP A 158 -3.67 7.16 18.48
CA ASP A 158 -4.84 6.58 19.15
C ASP A 158 -5.30 5.28 18.49
N ARG A 159 -5.03 4.17 19.18
CA ARG A 159 -5.44 2.82 18.75
C ARG A 159 -6.95 2.62 18.76
N SER A 160 -7.72 3.45 19.46
CA SER A 160 -9.20 3.37 19.48
C SER A 160 -9.85 3.77 18.15
N ALA A 161 -9.09 4.44 17.26
CA ALA A 161 -9.51 4.75 15.89
C ALA A 161 -9.50 3.51 14.98
N GLN A 162 -8.81 2.44 15.39
CA GLN A 162 -8.60 1.24 14.60
C GLN A 162 -9.74 0.24 14.73
N SER A 163 -10.09 -0.38 13.62
CA SER A 163 -11.15 -1.38 13.55
C SER A 163 -11.08 -2.15 12.24
N PHE A 164 -11.92 -3.17 12.09
CA PHE A 164 -12.11 -3.87 10.82
C PHE A 164 -13.58 -3.87 10.42
N MET A 165 -13.84 -3.76 9.12
CA MET A 165 -15.15 -4.04 8.55
C MET A 165 -15.14 -5.44 7.94
N LEU A 166 -16.00 -6.32 8.44
CA LEU A 166 -16.18 -7.69 7.97
C LEU A 166 -17.44 -7.77 7.12
N SER A 167 -17.35 -8.37 5.94
CA SER A 167 -18.49 -8.65 5.06
C SER A 167 -18.20 -9.84 4.16
N LEU A 168 -19.22 -10.41 3.52
CA LEU A 168 -19.00 -11.39 2.45
C LEU A 168 -18.71 -10.67 1.15
N THR A 169 -17.68 -11.14 0.44
CA THR A 169 -17.34 -10.63 -0.89
C THR A 169 -18.45 -10.95 -1.90
N LYS A 170 -18.93 -9.92 -2.60
CA LYS A 170 -19.93 -10.05 -3.67
C LYS A 170 -19.33 -9.94 -5.08
N GLY A 171 -18.04 -9.61 -5.16
CA GLY A 171 -17.32 -9.36 -6.40
C GLY A 171 -16.14 -8.39 -6.20
N ASP A 172 -15.60 -7.90 -7.31
CA ASP A 172 -14.42 -7.02 -7.31
C ASP A 172 -14.74 -5.55 -6.98
N SER A 173 -16.01 -5.16 -7.12
CA SER A 173 -16.39 -3.75 -6.97
C SER A 173 -16.47 -3.35 -5.51
N ARG A 174 -15.60 -2.41 -5.12
CA ARG A 174 -15.58 -1.75 -3.82
C ARG A 174 -15.47 -0.23 -4.02
N ALA A 175 -16.01 0.55 -3.08
CA ALA A 175 -15.88 2.01 -3.13
C ALA A 175 -14.41 2.44 -2.96
N PHE A 176 -14.02 3.51 -3.67
CA PHE A 176 -12.64 3.99 -3.68
C PHE A 176 -12.16 4.42 -2.28
N VAL A 177 -11.01 3.91 -1.87
CA VAL A 177 -10.53 3.98 -0.48
C VAL A 177 -10.19 5.39 -0.01
N LEU A 178 -9.67 6.25 -0.90
CA LEU A 178 -9.23 7.60 -0.51
C LEU A 178 -10.37 8.63 -0.45
N SER A 179 -11.58 8.28 -0.90
CA SER A 179 -12.70 9.22 -0.92
C SER A 179 -13.96 8.74 -0.21
N THR A 180 -14.06 7.45 0.13
CA THR A 180 -15.31 6.88 0.65
C THR A 180 -15.07 6.09 1.93
N PRO A 181 -15.64 6.52 3.06
CA PRO A 181 -15.58 5.76 4.31
C PRO A 181 -16.43 4.50 4.23
N ARG A 182 -16.10 3.51 5.05
CA ARG A 182 -16.89 2.29 5.26
C ARG A 182 -17.92 2.55 6.35
N LEU A 183 -19.18 2.58 5.95
CA LEU A 183 -20.29 2.72 6.88
C LEU A 183 -20.92 1.34 7.09
N GLU A 184 -21.11 0.96 8.34
CA GLU A 184 -21.75 -0.29 8.70
C GLU A 184 -23.20 -0.35 8.17
N ASP A 185 -23.62 -1.53 7.72
CA ASP A 185 -24.96 -1.84 7.25
C ASP A 185 -25.45 -3.20 7.79
N GLU A 186 -26.52 -3.74 7.24
CA GLU A 186 -27.08 -5.03 7.67
C GLU A 186 -26.24 -6.23 7.25
N GLU A 187 -25.37 -6.09 6.23
CA GLU A 187 -24.53 -7.15 5.66
C GLU A 187 -23.08 -7.08 6.13
N SER A 188 -22.73 -6.08 6.92
CA SER A 188 -21.37 -5.86 7.42
C SER A 188 -21.32 -5.80 8.95
N PHE A 189 -20.17 -6.14 9.51
CA PHE A 189 -19.90 -6.09 10.94
C PHE A 189 -18.65 -5.27 11.22
N HIS A 190 -18.78 -4.29 12.09
CA HIS A 190 -17.69 -3.40 12.49
C HIS A 190 -17.01 -3.93 13.76
N TRP A 191 -15.88 -4.62 13.58
CA TRP A 191 -15.09 -5.17 14.67
C TRP A 191 -14.09 -4.13 15.19
N ARG A 192 -14.40 -3.53 16.33
CA ARG A 192 -13.56 -2.50 16.97
C ARG A 192 -12.44 -3.17 17.77
N ILE A 193 -11.26 -3.23 17.19
CA ILE A 193 -10.07 -3.83 17.78
C ILE A 193 -8.81 -3.19 17.17
N PRO A 194 -7.75 -2.91 17.97
CA PRO A 194 -6.48 -2.45 17.43
C PRO A 194 -5.84 -3.46 16.48
N PHE A 195 -5.15 -2.98 15.46
CA PHE A 195 -4.54 -3.83 14.42
C PHE A 195 -3.49 -4.80 14.97
N ASP A 196 -2.75 -4.42 16.01
CA ASP A 196 -1.71 -5.23 16.65
C ASP A 196 -2.22 -6.18 17.73
N HIS A 197 -3.54 -6.28 17.95
CA HIS A 197 -4.13 -7.16 18.95
C HIS A 197 -3.99 -8.64 18.54
N GLU A 198 -3.67 -9.51 19.49
CA GLU A 198 -3.46 -10.95 19.24
C GLU A 198 -4.68 -11.67 18.65
N ASN A 199 -5.89 -11.25 19.01
CA ASN A 199 -7.12 -11.82 18.45
C ASN A 199 -7.22 -11.63 16.94
N VAL A 200 -6.54 -10.65 16.35
CA VAL A 200 -6.51 -10.43 14.90
C VAL A 200 -5.77 -11.58 14.21
N ASP A 201 -4.63 -12.00 14.74
CA ASP A 201 -3.91 -13.16 14.22
C ASP A 201 -4.69 -14.46 14.45
N GLN A 202 -5.29 -14.64 15.64
CA GLN A 202 -6.14 -15.78 15.94
C GLN A 202 -7.36 -15.88 15.01
N PHE A 203 -7.95 -14.74 14.65
CA PHE A 203 -9.07 -14.67 13.70
C PHE A 203 -8.68 -15.18 12.31
N PHE A 204 -7.55 -14.73 11.77
CA PHE A 204 -7.08 -15.19 10.46
C PHE A 204 -6.56 -16.65 10.50
N GLN A 205 -6.06 -17.14 11.63
CA GLN A 205 -5.71 -18.54 11.81
C GLN A 205 -6.93 -19.48 11.71
N LEU A 206 -8.17 -18.98 11.89
CA LEU A 206 -9.39 -19.75 11.69
C LEU A 206 -9.58 -20.25 10.24
N GLU A 207 -8.83 -19.73 9.27
CA GLU A 207 -8.80 -20.30 7.92
C GLU A 207 -8.27 -21.76 7.91
N LYS A 208 -7.51 -22.17 8.91
CA LYS A 208 -6.86 -23.49 9.02
C LYS A 208 -7.12 -24.22 10.31
N ILE A 209 -7.21 -23.51 11.41
CA ILE A 209 -7.37 -24.05 12.78
C ILE A 209 -8.77 -23.68 13.26
N PRO A 210 -9.75 -24.60 13.12
CA PRO A 210 -11.12 -24.29 13.44
C PRO A 210 -11.32 -24.18 14.96
N GLN A 211 -12.31 -23.40 15.36
CA GLN A 211 -12.68 -23.20 16.75
C GLN A 211 -14.19 -23.39 16.94
N PRO A 212 -14.66 -23.76 18.14
CA PRO A 212 -16.08 -23.81 18.43
C PRO A 212 -16.67 -22.39 18.53
N TRP A 213 -17.93 -22.23 18.14
CA TRP A 213 -18.62 -20.94 18.12
C TRP A 213 -18.49 -20.11 19.41
N PRO A 214 -18.60 -20.68 20.63
CA PRO A 214 -18.39 -19.91 21.86
C PRO A 214 -17.00 -19.26 21.98
N ALA A 215 -15.94 -19.92 21.49
CA ALA A 215 -14.59 -19.36 21.48
C ALA A 215 -14.48 -18.20 20.47
N ILE A 216 -15.06 -18.36 19.28
CA ILE A 216 -15.12 -17.31 18.25
C ILE A 216 -15.88 -16.09 18.77
N LYS A 217 -17.04 -16.29 19.42
CA LYS A 217 -17.81 -15.20 20.04
C LYS A 217 -16.98 -14.42 21.06
N LYS A 218 -16.26 -15.13 21.93
CA LYS A 218 -15.38 -14.51 22.93
C LYS A 218 -14.25 -13.69 22.26
N MET A 219 -13.62 -14.25 21.22
CA MET A 219 -12.55 -13.60 20.47
C MET A 219 -13.02 -12.29 19.84
N LEU A 220 -14.19 -12.30 19.21
CA LEU A 220 -14.78 -11.14 18.53
C LEU A 220 -15.44 -10.13 19.49
N GLY A 221 -15.58 -10.47 20.78
CA GLY A 221 -16.23 -9.60 21.77
C GLY A 221 -17.73 -9.38 21.50
N ILE A 222 -18.43 -10.39 20.95
CA ILE A 222 -19.79 -10.26 20.48
C ILE A 222 -20.80 -10.38 21.61
N CYS A 223 -21.70 -9.38 21.69
CA CYS A 223 -23.03 -9.48 22.31
C CYS A 223 -24.03 -10.01 21.27
N ALA A 224 -25.26 -10.36 21.66
CA ALA A 224 -26.28 -10.99 20.81
C ALA A 224 -26.65 -10.24 19.49
N TYR A 225 -26.22 -8.98 19.35
CA TYR A 225 -26.43 -8.16 18.15
C TYR A 225 -25.65 -8.73 16.94
N LYS A 226 -26.33 -8.92 15.79
CA LYS A 226 -25.77 -9.48 14.55
C LYS A 226 -25.19 -10.90 14.63
N GLU A 227 -25.56 -11.71 15.63
CA GLU A 227 -25.01 -13.08 15.78
C GLU A 227 -25.23 -13.95 14.52
N SER A 228 -26.39 -13.86 13.89
CA SER A 228 -26.70 -14.60 12.66
C SER A 228 -25.79 -14.18 11.49
N LEU A 229 -25.57 -12.89 11.28
CA LEU A 229 -24.65 -12.38 10.28
C LEU A 229 -23.23 -12.89 10.54
N LEU A 230 -22.76 -12.75 11.78
CA LEU A 230 -21.41 -13.19 12.15
C LEU A 230 -21.21 -14.69 11.97
N ARG A 231 -22.25 -15.49 12.31
CA ARG A 231 -22.20 -16.94 12.11
C ARG A 231 -22.07 -17.30 10.60
N SER A 232 -22.61 -16.50 9.70
CA SER A 232 -22.51 -16.71 8.24
C SER A 232 -21.09 -16.52 7.69
N PHE A 233 -20.19 -15.87 8.42
CA PHE A 233 -18.80 -15.71 8.04
C PHE A 233 -17.96 -16.98 8.27
N PHE A 234 -18.55 -18.02 8.85
CA PHE A 234 -17.86 -19.26 9.21
C PHE A 234 -18.51 -20.46 8.54
N THR A 235 -17.73 -21.52 8.37
CA THR A 235 -18.13 -22.78 7.75
C THR A 235 -17.57 -23.97 8.52
N THR A 236 -18.22 -25.13 8.41
CA THR A 236 -17.71 -26.42 8.89
C THR A 236 -16.77 -27.08 7.89
N GLU A 237 -16.83 -26.67 6.62
CA GLU A 237 -15.97 -27.17 5.56
C GLU A 237 -14.57 -26.54 5.67
N LYS A 238 -13.54 -27.39 5.66
CA LYS A 238 -12.16 -26.92 5.69
C LYS A 238 -11.83 -26.18 4.38
N PRO A 239 -11.43 -24.89 4.43
CA PRO A 239 -11.00 -24.17 3.24
C PRO A 239 -9.79 -24.84 2.56
N LYS A 240 -9.68 -24.70 1.24
CA LYS A 240 -8.49 -25.10 0.49
C LYS A 240 -7.26 -24.37 1.06
N SER A 241 -6.14 -25.04 1.11
CA SER A 241 -4.85 -24.45 1.47
C SER A 241 -3.79 -24.81 0.46
N SER A 242 -2.82 -23.94 0.29
CA SER A 242 -1.65 -24.22 -0.55
C SER A 242 -0.80 -25.31 0.08
N GLU A 243 -0.37 -26.28 -0.71
CA GLU A 243 0.63 -27.25 -0.28
C GLU A 243 2.04 -26.61 -0.32
N PRO A 244 2.94 -26.98 0.60
CA PRO A 244 4.32 -26.53 0.57
C PRO A 244 4.99 -26.89 -0.75
N TYR A 245 5.72 -25.92 -1.34
CA TYR A 245 6.45 -26.17 -2.56
C TYR A 245 7.56 -27.19 -2.34
N GLN A 246 7.55 -28.27 -3.12
CA GLN A 246 8.50 -29.40 -3.03
C GLN A 246 9.43 -29.50 -4.26
N GLY A 247 9.31 -28.55 -5.20
CA GLY A 247 10.14 -28.55 -6.40
C GLY A 247 11.62 -28.31 -6.10
N THR A 248 12.49 -28.92 -6.90
CA THR A 248 13.95 -28.73 -6.82
C THR A 248 14.41 -27.40 -7.42
N GLU A 249 13.63 -26.89 -8.37
CA GLU A 249 13.87 -25.62 -9.04
C GLU A 249 13.16 -24.48 -8.31
N ALA A 250 13.60 -23.25 -8.47
CA ALA A 250 12.83 -22.11 -8.03
C ALA A 250 11.63 -21.87 -8.98
N ARG A 251 10.53 -21.36 -8.44
CA ARG A 251 9.40 -20.87 -9.25
C ARG A 251 8.96 -19.51 -8.77
N TRP A 252 8.33 -18.73 -9.65
CA TRP A 252 7.56 -17.57 -9.24
C TRP A 252 6.09 -17.73 -9.65
N ARG A 253 5.21 -17.15 -8.84
CA ARG A 253 3.77 -17.05 -9.09
C ARG A 253 3.32 -15.59 -8.96
N TYR A 254 2.63 -15.10 -9.97
CA TYR A 254 2.07 -13.75 -10.01
C TYR A 254 0.63 -13.76 -9.47
N PHE A 255 0.38 -12.99 -8.43
CA PHE A 255 -0.92 -12.87 -7.75
C PHE A 255 -1.74 -11.66 -8.20
N GLY A 256 -1.22 -10.86 -9.11
CA GLY A 256 -1.77 -9.61 -9.61
C GLY A 256 -0.99 -8.39 -9.15
N HIS A 257 -1.06 -7.31 -9.91
CA HIS A 257 -0.36 -6.05 -9.71
C HIS A 257 1.16 -6.23 -9.52
N ALA A 258 1.68 -5.88 -8.35
CA ALA A 258 3.10 -6.05 -8.01
C ALA A 258 3.36 -7.31 -7.17
N CYS A 259 2.34 -8.09 -6.85
CA CYS A 259 2.45 -9.24 -5.96
C CYS A 259 3.02 -10.46 -6.68
N VAL A 260 4.26 -10.79 -6.37
CA VAL A 260 4.92 -12.00 -6.88
C VAL A 260 5.45 -12.83 -5.72
N LEU A 261 5.05 -14.10 -5.68
CA LEU A 261 5.58 -15.09 -4.72
C LEU A 261 6.65 -15.93 -5.40
N ILE A 262 7.86 -15.93 -4.84
CA ILE A 262 8.99 -16.76 -5.28
C ILE A 262 9.17 -17.87 -4.26
N GLU A 263 9.24 -19.11 -4.72
CA GLU A 263 9.40 -20.29 -3.89
C GLU A 263 10.57 -21.13 -4.35
N THR A 264 11.35 -21.59 -3.38
CA THR A 264 12.42 -22.59 -3.54
C THR A 264 12.16 -23.75 -2.59
N ALA A 265 12.95 -24.82 -2.63
CA ALA A 265 12.89 -25.86 -1.62
C ALA A 265 13.21 -25.28 -0.23
N GLY A 266 12.19 -24.90 0.52
CA GLY A 266 12.30 -24.47 1.92
C GLY A 266 12.39 -22.97 2.17
N THR A 267 12.28 -22.11 1.13
CA THR A 267 12.24 -20.64 1.32
C THR A 267 11.23 -20.00 0.40
N SER A 268 10.49 -19.02 0.93
CA SER A 268 9.52 -18.21 0.19
C SER A 268 9.76 -16.72 0.37
N LEU A 269 9.71 -15.98 -0.74
CA LEU A 269 9.79 -14.53 -0.80
C LEU A 269 8.51 -14.00 -1.45
N LEU A 270 7.87 -13.02 -0.83
CA LEU A 270 6.65 -12.40 -1.33
C LEU A 270 6.86 -10.90 -1.52
N LEU A 271 6.79 -10.44 -2.78
CA LEU A 271 6.92 -9.03 -3.13
C LEU A 271 5.55 -8.35 -3.07
N ASP A 272 5.51 -7.14 -2.53
CA ASP A 272 4.36 -6.21 -2.49
C ASP A 272 3.01 -6.90 -2.35
N PRO A 273 2.70 -7.50 -1.19
CA PRO A 273 1.60 -8.45 -1.03
C PRO A 273 0.23 -7.88 -1.34
N SER A 274 -0.43 -8.43 -2.32
CA SER A 274 -1.84 -8.23 -2.64
C SER A 274 -2.49 -9.54 -3.09
N ALA A 275 -3.77 -9.74 -2.84
CA ALA A 275 -4.48 -10.91 -3.33
C ALA A 275 -5.98 -10.69 -3.44
N SER A 276 -6.61 -11.45 -4.31
CA SER A 276 -8.06 -11.53 -4.41
C SER A 276 -8.66 -12.40 -3.30
N TYR A 277 -9.90 -12.10 -2.93
CA TYR A 277 -10.74 -13.02 -2.16
C TYR A 277 -11.25 -14.17 -3.06
N THR A 278 -11.63 -15.28 -2.42
CA THR A 278 -12.20 -16.42 -3.14
C THR A 278 -13.70 -16.21 -3.36
N TYR A 279 -14.14 -16.06 -4.59
CA TYR A 279 -15.55 -16.05 -4.99
C TYR A 279 -15.65 -16.50 -6.45
N PRO A 280 -16.84 -16.94 -6.93
CA PRO A 280 -17.03 -17.35 -8.30
C PRO A 280 -16.70 -16.24 -9.29
N CYS A 281 -15.74 -16.46 -10.19
CA CYS A 281 -15.31 -15.51 -11.23
C CYS A 281 -14.90 -16.28 -12.49
N GLU A 282 -15.00 -15.63 -13.66
CA GLU A 282 -14.69 -16.26 -14.94
C GLU A 282 -13.18 -16.46 -15.17
N MET A 283 -12.36 -15.54 -14.65
CA MET A 283 -10.91 -15.55 -14.86
C MET A 283 -10.18 -16.24 -13.70
N PRO A 284 -9.28 -17.20 -14.00
CA PRO A 284 -8.48 -17.85 -12.97
C PRO A 284 -7.54 -16.84 -12.31
N ARG A 285 -7.49 -16.87 -10.97
CA ARG A 285 -6.63 -16.01 -10.17
C ARG A 285 -6.17 -16.73 -8.92
N TYR A 286 -5.02 -16.35 -8.41
CA TYR A 286 -4.61 -16.72 -7.08
C TYR A 286 -5.34 -15.87 -6.03
N THR A 287 -5.58 -16.51 -4.87
CA THR A 287 -6.32 -15.91 -3.75
C THR A 287 -5.51 -16.05 -2.46
N TYR A 288 -6.04 -15.56 -1.35
CA TYR A 288 -5.40 -15.74 -0.04
C TYR A 288 -5.12 -17.20 0.33
N GLN A 289 -5.89 -18.16 -0.20
CA GLN A 289 -5.71 -19.60 0.03
C GLN A 289 -4.50 -20.19 -0.71
N ASP A 290 -3.97 -19.48 -1.69
CA ASP A 290 -2.84 -19.94 -2.49
C ASP A 290 -1.48 -19.50 -1.90
N PHE A 291 -1.46 -18.65 -0.87
CA PHE A 291 -0.25 -18.35 -0.12
C PHE A 291 0.20 -19.52 0.76
N PRO A 292 1.52 -19.75 0.88
CA PRO A 292 2.04 -20.78 1.77
C PRO A 292 1.73 -20.48 3.25
N ASP A 293 1.84 -21.50 4.08
CA ASP A 293 1.62 -21.39 5.53
C ASP A 293 2.65 -20.53 6.23
N GLN A 294 3.84 -20.44 5.65
CA GLN A 294 4.94 -19.65 6.14
C GLN A 294 5.54 -18.85 4.98
N ILE A 295 5.73 -17.57 5.20
CA ILE A 295 6.40 -16.64 4.29
C ILE A 295 7.69 -16.18 4.98
N ASP A 296 8.85 -16.59 4.44
CA ASP A 296 10.13 -16.32 5.07
C ASP A 296 10.49 -14.85 4.99
N TYR A 297 10.22 -14.22 3.84
CA TYR A 297 10.46 -12.80 3.62
C TYR A 297 9.31 -12.17 2.84
N VAL A 298 8.83 -11.04 3.31
CA VAL A 298 8.04 -10.09 2.53
C VAL A 298 8.97 -8.96 2.14
N LEU A 299 9.02 -8.61 0.85
CA LEU A 299 9.84 -7.54 0.29
C LEU A 299 8.91 -6.41 -0.18
N ILE A 300 9.00 -5.23 0.44
CA ILE A 300 8.20 -4.06 0.08
C ILE A 300 9.07 -3.12 -0.75
N THR A 301 8.60 -2.74 -1.93
CA THR A 301 9.34 -1.87 -2.84
C THR A 301 9.27 -0.40 -2.44
N HIS A 302 8.09 0.12 -2.12
CA HIS A 302 7.90 1.51 -1.71
C HIS A 302 6.59 1.72 -0.94
N ASN A 303 6.40 2.92 -0.38
CA ASN A 303 5.31 3.21 0.55
C ASN A 303 4.07 3.81 -0.14
N HIS A 304 3.61 3.21 -1.25
CA HIS A 304 2.31 3.52 -1.83
C HIS A 304 1.25 2.50 -1.39
N GLN A 305 -0.01 2.89 -1.47
CA GLN A 305 -1.14 2.12 -0.93
C GLN A 305 -1.39 0.79 -1.63
N ASP A 306 -1.00 0.67 -2.88
CA ASP A 306 -1.13 -0.50 -3.73
C ASP A 306 0.04 -1.49 -3.60
N HIS A 307 1.18 -1.04 -3.04
CA HIS A 307 2.34 -1.87 -2.69
C HIS A 307 2.38 -2.21 -1.20
N VAL A 308 1.78 -1.38 -0.34
CA VAL A 308 1.67 -1.61 1.11
C VAL A 308 0.19 -1.75 1.48
N LEU A 309 -0.45 -2.81 1.01
CA LEU A 309 -1.84 -3.13 1.35
C LEU A 309 -1.94 -3.66 2.79
N LEU A 310 -2.40 -2.82 3.71
CA LEU A 310 -2.55 -3.21 5.11
C LEU A 310 -3.55 -4.35 5.29
N GLU A 311 -4.58 -4.43 4.46
CA GLU A 311 -5.56 -5.51 4.41
C GLU A 311 -4.86 -6.87 4.23
N THR A 312 -3.97 -6.99 3.26
CA THR A 312 -3.21 -8.20 2.99
C THR A 312 -2.12 -8.44 4.04
N LEU A 313 -1.36 -7.43 4.40
CA LEU A 313 -0.27 -7.55 5.36
C LEU A 313 -0.76 -8.01 6.73
N ILE A 314 -1.84 -7.43 7.26
CA ILE A 314 -2.39 -7.80 8.57
C ILE A 314 -2.97 -9.23 8.51
N ARG A 315 -3.67 -9.59 7.42
CA ARG A 315 -4.20 -10.95 7.23
C ARG A 315 -3.10 -12.01 7.22
N LEU A 316 -1.95 -11.70 6.60
CA LEU A 316 -0.83 -12.63 6.49
C LEU A 316 0.18 -12.54 7.65
N ARG A 317 0.02 -11.59 8.60
CA ARG A 317 1.01 -11.30 9.65
C ARG A 317 1.44 -12.54 10.41
N HIS A 318 0.51 -13.43 10.75
CA HIS A 318 0.77 -14.68 11.48
C HIS A 318 1.59 -15.71 10.68
N LYS A 319 1.71 -15.52 9.33
CA LYS A 319 2.51 -16.36 8.43
C LYS A 319 3.89 -15.78 8.13
N ILE A 320 4.08 -14.47 8.32
CA ILE A 320 5.27 -13.72 7.90
C ILE A 320 6.36 -13.81 8.97
N LYS A 321 7.55 -14.29 8.58
CA LYS A 321 8.71 -14.33 9.46
C LYS A 321 9.46 -13.01 9.51
N ARG A 322 9.71 -12.37 8.36
CA ARG A 322 10.46 -11.12 8.23
C ARG A 322 9.85 -10.23 7.15
N ILE A 323 9.88 -8.92 7.38
CA ILE A 323 9.56 -7.92 6.35
C ILE A 323 10.82 -7.12 6.08
N VAL A 324 11.18 -6.98 4.81
CA VAL A 324 12.23 -6.11 4.31
C VAL A 324 11.59 -4.90 3.66
N ILE A 325 12.05 -3.74 4.03
CA ILE A 325 11.52 -2.45 3.58
C ILE A 325 12.65 -1.54 3.15
N PRO A 326 12.39 -0.59 2.23
CA PRO A 326 13.35 0.46 1.94
C PRO A 326 13.56 1.32 3.19
N LYS A 327 14.80 1.78 3.37
CA LYS A 327 15.16 2.70 4.45
C LYS A 327 14.54 4.07 4.21
N SER A 328 13.79 4.59 5.18
CA SER A 328 13.17 5.91 5.09
C SER A 328 14.15 7.04 5.42
N GLY A 329 13.90 8.21 4.84
CA GLY A 329 14.78 9.39 4.96
C GLY A 329 14.74 10.12 6.29
N ARG A 330 13.87 9.80 7.22
CA ARG A 330 13.66 10.47 8.52
C ARG A 330 13.34 11.97 8.42
N SER A 331 12.86 12.47 7.29
CA SER A 331 12.95 13.90 7.06
C SER A 331 11.63 14.67 6.98
N GLY A 332 10.53 14.09 6.58
CA GLY A 332 9.36 14.92 6.36
C GLY A 332 8.04 14.17 6.36
N LEU A 333 6.95 14.93 6.30
CA LEU A 333 5.59 14.38 6.23
C LEU A 333 5.38 13.46 5.02
N GLN A 334 6.06 13.74 3.91
CA GLN A 334 5.90 12.98 2.66
C GLN A 334 6.51 11.57 2.73
N ASP A 335 7.44 11.31 3.65
CA ASP A 335 8.17 10.05 3.78
C ASP A 335 8.11 9.51 5.23
N PRO A 336 6.91 9.15 5.75
CA PRO A 336 6.76 8.62 7.10
C PRO A 336 7.46 7.27 7.23
N SER A 337 8.01 6.99 8.41
CA SER A 337 8.78 5.77 8.67
C SER A 337 7.94 4.50 8.52
N LEU A 338 8.11 3.77 7.43
CA LEU A 338 7.44 2.49 7.19
C LEU A 338 7.75 1.46 8.30
N LYS A 339 8.97 1.52 8.87
CA LYS A 339 9.34 0.71 10.04
C LYS A 339 8.47 0.98 11.27
N LEU A 340 8.18 2.24 11.58
CA LEU A 340 7.31 2.59 12.71
C LEU A 340 5.87 2.20 12.43
N ILE A 341 5.40 2.40 11.21
CA ILE A 341 4.07 1.98 10.75
C ILE A 341 3.90 0.48 10.95
N LEU A 342 4.80 -0.34 10.43
CA LEU A 342 4.73 -1.80 10.56
C LEU A 342 4.85 -2.27 12.02
N LYS A 343 5.69 -1.62 12.84
CA LYS A 343 5.74 -1.89 14.29
C LYS A 343 4.39 -1.61 14.97
N ALA A 344 3.77 -0.49 14.62
CA ALA A 344 2.46 -0.11 15.15
C ALA A 344 1.33 -1.08 14.71
N LEU A 345 1.54 -1.79 13.59
CA LEU A 345 0.67 -2.87 13.11
C LEU A 345 1.01 -4.24 13.73
N GLY A 346 1.97 -4.33 14.65
CA GLY A 346 2.34 -5.57 15.36
C GLY A 346 3.41 -6.43 14.70
N PHE A 347 4.06 -5.98 13.61
CA PHE A 347 5.20 -6.68 13.02
C PHE A 347 6.45 -6.52 13.87
N LYS A 348 7.18 -7.62 14.09
CA LYS A 348 8.35 -7.65 14.99
C LYS A 348 9.68 -7.65 14.26
N ASN A 349 9.79 -8.44 13.20
CA ASN A 349 11.03 -8.68 12.47
C ASN A 349 11.08 -7.85 11.19
N ILE A 350 11.47 -6.59 11.31
CA ILE A 350 11.53 -5.63 10.21
C ILE A 350 12.98 -5.30 9.92
N ILE A 351 13.40 -5.50 8.67
CA ILE A 351 14.74 -5.22 8.15
C ILE A 351 14.63 -4.00 7.23
N GLU A 352 15.41 -2.97 7.48
CA GLU A 352 15.58 -1.85 6.56
C GLU A 352 16.73 -2.16 5.63
N LEU A 353 16.52 -2.03 4.32
CA LEU A 353 17.51 -2.25 3.28
C LEU A 353 17.82 -0.92 2.58
N ASP A 354 19.11 -0.65 2.40
CA ASP A 354 19.60 0.55 1.71
C ASP A 354 19.97 0.23 0.25
N ASP A 355 20.20 1.27 -0.56
CA ASP A 355 20.66 1.12 -1.94
C ASP A 355 21.94 0.28 -2.01
N MET A 356 21.98 -0.69 -2.93
CA MET A 356 23.09 -1.63 -3.17
C MET A 356 23.48 -2.50 -1.97
N GLU A 357 22.69 -2.51 -0.89
CA GLU A 357 22.84 -3.45 0.21
C GLU A 357 22.31 -4.83 -0.20
N THR A 358 22.99 -5.89 0.26
CA THR A 358 22.67 -7.27 -0.11
C THR A 358 22.41 -8.13 1.12
N ILE A 359 21.36 -8.94 1.08
CA ILE A 359 21.01 -9.89 2.14
C ILE A 359 20.96 -11.32 1.57
N PRO A 360 21.79 -12.26 2.05
CA PRO A 360 21.67 -13.66 1.72
C PRO A 360 20.46 -14.27 2.45
N PHE A 361 19.68 -15.13 1.77
CA PHE A 361 18.51 -15.79 2.36
C PHE A 361 18.53 -17.32 2.27
N ALA A 362 19.36 -17.88 1.36
CA ALA A 362 19.65 -19.31 1.26
C ALA A 362 21.06 -19.51 0.70
N ALA A 363 21.53 -20.77 0.61
CA ALA A 363 22.79 -21.08 -0.06
C ALA A 363 22.73 -20.60 -1.51
N ASP A 364 23.74 -19.84 -1.95
CA ASP A 364 23.85 -19.25 -3.29
C ASP A 364 22.64 -18.42 -3.73
N SER A 365 21.88 -17.90 -2.76
CA SER A 365 20.70 -17.08 -3.02
C SER A 365 20.69 -15.82 -2.15
N LEU A 366 20.45 -14.68 -2.80
CA LEU A 366 20.48 -13.37 -2.15
C LEU A 366 19.51 -12.41 -2.84
N PHE A 367 19.14 -11.36 -2.15
CA PHE A 367 18.49 -10.20 -2.75
C PHE A 367 19.26 -8.92 -2.45
N THR A 368 19.31 -8.03 -3.43
CA THR A 368 20.01 -6.74 -3.37
C THR A 368 19.02 -5.62 -3.60
N GLY A 369 19.10 -4.58 -2.78
CA GLY A 369 18.36 -3.35 -2.99
C GLY A 369 18.92 -2.56 -4.17
N ILE A 370 18.10 -2.28 -5.17
CA ILE A 370 18.49 -1.52 -6.36
C ILE A 370 17.79 -0.15 -6.31
N PRO A 371 18.53 0.97 -6.42
CA PRO A 371 17.91 2.28 -6.42
C PRO A 371 16.97 2.45 -7.61
N PHE A 372 15.83 3.09 -7.39
CA PHE A 372 14.97 3.50 -8.48
C PHE A 372 14.63 4.99 -8.42
N LEU A 373 14.37 5.60 -9.60
CA LEU A 373 13.98 6.99 -9.76
C LEU A 373 12.48 7.09 -10.08
N GLY A 374 11.92 8.30 -9.90
CA GLY A 374 10.55 8.60 -10.30
C GLY A 374 9.48 8.24 -9.30
N GLU A 375 8.27 8.13 -9.77
CA GLU A 375 7.03 7.68 -9.17
C GLU A 375 6.45 8.58 -8.05
N HIS A 376 7.24 9.36 -7.34
CA HIS A 376 6.81 10.17 -6.20
C HIS A 376 6.66 11.67 -6.49
N ALA A 377 6.33 12.04 -7.74
CA ALA A 377 6.08 13.44 -8.12
C ALA A 377 7.20 14.41 -7.71
N ASP A 378 8.46 14.01 -7.87
CA ASP A 378 9.69 14.74 -7.52
C ASP A 378 9.78 15.18 -6.05
N LEU A 379 9.04 14.55 -5.15
CA LEU A 379 9.19 14.75 -3.72
C LEU A 379 10.43 14.01 -3.19
N ASN A 380 11.05 14.56 -2.15
CA ASN A 380 12.15 13.90 -1.45
C ASN A 380 11.61 12.73 -0.61
N ILE A 381 11.39 11.59 -1.29
CA ILE A 381 10.96 10.32 -0.69
C ILE A 381 12.09 9.31 -0.91
N GLN A 382 12.61 8.76 0.17
CA GLN A 382 13.71 7.79 0.18
C GLN A 382 13.22 6.35 0.40
N ALA A 383 12.02 6.19 0.96
CA ALA A 383 11.42 4.88 1.22
C ALA A 383 10.95 4.21 -0.10
N LYS A 384 11.90 3.93 -1.02
CA LYS A 384 11.67 3.25 -2.29
C LYS A 384 12.92 2.48 -2.74
N ILE A 385 12.74 1.26 -3.22
CA ILE A 385 13.82 0.36 -3.66
C ILE A 385 13.26 -0.66 -4.66
N ALA A 386 14.02 -1.04 -5.65
CA ALA A 386 13.78 -2.21 -6.47
C ALA A 386 14.55 -3.41 -5.89
N TYR A 387 14.13 -4.63 -6.20
CA TYR A 387 14.79 -5.83 -5.68
C TYR A 387 15.38 -6.66 -6.80
N LEU A 388 16.71 -6.82 -6.79
CA LEU A 388 17.38 -7.85 -7.59
C LEU A 388 17.50 -9.13 -6.76
N ILE A 389 16.88 -10.19 -7.24
CA ILE A 389 16.87 -11.49 -6.58
C ILE A 389 17.69 -12.48 -7.41
N ASN A 390 18.72 -13.03 -6.80
CA ASN A 390 19.56 -14.05 -7.40
C ASN A 390 19.28 -15.41 -6.75
N ILE A 391 18.90 -16.40 -7.56
CA ILE A 391 18.59 -17.77 -7.13
C ILE A 391 19.15 -18.75 -8.16
N ASN A 392 19.99 -19.71 -7.74
CA ASN A 392 20.50 -20.77 -8.61
C ASN A 392 21.13 -20.23 -9.91
N ARG A 393 21.91 -19.15 -9.84
CA ARG A 393 22.54 -18.45 -10.96
C ARG A 393 21.57 -17.74 -11.93
N LYS A 394 20.29 -17.64 -11.59
CA LYS A 394 19.30 -16.83 -12.30
C LYS A 394 19.09 -15.53 -11.55
N SER A 395 18.94 -14.46 -12.28
CA SER A 395 18.73 -13.11 -11.74
C SER A 395 17.39 -12.54 -12.20
N MET A 396 16.63 -12.00 -11.25
CA MET A 396 15.34 -11.36 -11.50
C MET A 396 15.33 -9.96 -10.86
N LEU A 397 15.11 -8.93 -11.64
CA LEU A 397 14.92 -7.56 -11.13
C LEU A 397 13.44 -7.23 -11.08
N PHE A 398 12.93 -6.90 -9.90
CA PHE A 398 11.59 -6.38 -9.66
C PHE A 398 11.70 -4.86 -9.53
N ALA A 399 11.52 -4.16 -10.65
CA ALA A 399 11.76 -2.73 -10.76
C ALA A 399 10.58 -1.87 -10.26
N ALA A 400 9.46 -2.49 -9.91
CA ALA A 400 8.23 -1.80 -9.46
C ALA A 400 7.86 -0.66 -10.42
N ASP A 401 7.48 0.49 -9.89
CA ASP A 401 7.04 1.67 -10.64
C ASP A 401 8.19 2.62 -11.01
N SER A 402 9.43 2.09 -11.03
CA SER A 402 10.59 2.90 -11.33
C SER A 402 10.52 3.54 -12.73
N CYS A 403 10.84 4.84 -12.78
CA CYS A 403 10.91 5.58 -14.02
C CYS A 403 12.38 5.80 -14.45
N VAL A 404 12.73 5.42 -15.67
CA VAL A 404 14.10 5.56 -16.19
C VAL A 404 14.33 7.00 -16.66
N TYR A 405 14.45 7.95 -15.72
CA TYR A 405 14.78 9.33 -16.05
C TYR A 405 16.22 9.51 -16.51
N GLU A 406 17.15 8.72 -15.94
CA GLU A 406 18.57 8.76 -16.28
C GLU A 406 19.09 7.34 -16.54
N PRO A 407 19.18 6.93 -17.81
CA PRO A 407 19.57 5.57 -18.19
C PRO A 407 20.97 5.14 -17.70
N ARG A 408 21.90 6.08 -17.49
CA ARG A 408 23.26 5.78 -17.01
C ARG A 408 23.26 5.18 -15.60
N LEU A 409 22.20 5.37 -14.82
CA LEU A 409 22.04 4.67 -13.56
C LEU A 409 22.18 3.15 -13.76
N TYR A 410 21.53 2.62 -14.79
CA TYR A 410 21.56 1.18 -15.08
C TYR A 410 22.88 0.71 -15.69
N ASP A 411 23.68 1.58 -16.32
CA ASP A 411 25.07 1.27 -16.68
C ASP A 411 25.91 1.04 -15.41
N HIS A 412 25.75 1.89 -14.39
CA HIS A 412 26.44 1.73 -13.11
C HIS A 412 25.97 0.50 -12.33
N ILE A 413 24.67 0.22 -12.35
CA ILE A 413 24.10 -1.01 -11.74
C ILE A 413 24.67 -2.24 -12.44
N TYR A 414 24.65 -2.28 -13.79
CA TYR A 414 25.23 -3.37 -14.57
C TYR A 414 26.69 -3.67 -14.22
N GLN A 415 27.52 -2.63 -14.06
CA GLN A 415 28.93 -2.77 -13.65
C GLN A 415 29.09 -3.45 -12.29
N LYS A 416 28.09 -3.40 -11.42
CA LYS A 416 28.10 -3.99 -10.08
C LYS A 416 27.49 -5.37 -10.02
N VAL A 417 26.40 -5.61 -10.74
CA VAL A 417 25.58 -6.82 -10.61
C VAL A 417 25.64 -7.71 -11.85
N GLY A 418 26.13 -7.22 -13.00
CA GLY A 418 26.15 -7.92 -14.28
C GLY A 418 24.79 -7.86 -15.00
N SER A 419 24.58 -8.81 -15.92
CA SER A 419 23.32 -8.96 -16.65
C SER A 419 22.20 -9.46 -15.74
N VAL A 420 20.96 -9.08 -16.07
CA VAL A 420 19.76 -9.51 -15.37
C VAL A 420 18.91 -10.35 -16.31
N ASP A 421 18.72 -11.65 -16.01
CA ASP A 421 18.01 -12.58 -16.89
C ASP A 421 16.54 -12.16 -17.11
N THR A 422 15.84 -11.81 -16.04
CA THR A 422 14.40 -11.47 -16.07
C THR A 422 14.15 -10.09 -15.44
N LEU A 423 13.45 -9.25 -16.17
CA LEU A 423 13.02 -7.93 -15.68
C LEU A 423 11.51 -7.91 -15.50
N PHE A 424 11.06 -7.55 -14.30
CA PHE A 424 9.68 -7.17 -13.99
C PHE A 424 9.62 -5.64 -13.87
N ILE A 425 8.80 -4.97 -14.68
CA ILE A 425 8.73 -3.50 -14.73
C ILE A 425 7.29 -2.99 -14.79
N GLY A 426 6.98 -2.02 -13.94
CA GLY A 426 5.74 -1.25 -13.99
C GLY A 426 5.78 -0.22 -15.12
N MET A 427 4.66 -0.07 -15.81
CA MET A 427 4.56 0.89 -16.93
C MET A 427 3.32 1.80 -16.80
N GLU A 428 2.98 2.18 -15.59
CA GLU A 428 1.94 3.18 -15.33
C GLU A 428 2.47 4.60 -15.67
N CYS A 429 2.79 4.81 -16.96
CA CYS A 429 3.45 6.02 -17.45
C CYS A 429 2.54 7.26 -17.56
N ASP A 430 1.29 7.16 -17.15
CA ASP A 430 0.32 8.26 -17.03
C ASP A 430 -0.32 8.23 -15.64
N GLY A 431 0.51 8.26 -14.62
CA GLY A 431 0.13 8.18 -13.21
C GLY A 431 -0.70 9.38 -12.74
N ALA A 432 -1.17 9.34 -11.50
CA ALA A 432 -2.00 10.37 -10.92
C ALA A 432 -1.24 11.70 -10.70
N PRO A 433 -1.93 12.86 -10.70
CA PRO A 433 -1.32 14.14 -10.35
C PRO A 433 -0.81 14.18 -8.90
N LEU A 434 0.19 15.02 -8.63
CA LEU A 434 0.78 15.24 -7.31
C LEU A 434 -0.27 15.41 -6.19
N ASN A 435 -1.30 16.21 -6.41
CA ASN A 435 -2.35 16.48 -5.43
C ASN A 435 -3.20 15.24 -5.08
N TRP A 436 -3.23 14.26 -5.97
CA TRP A 436 -4.06 13.07 -5.78
C TRP A 436 -3.68 12.31 -4.50
N LEU A 437 -2.40 12.11 -4.27
CA LEU A 437 -1.88 11.45 -3.08
C LEU A 437 -1.34 12.47 -2.06
N TYR A 438 -0.45 13.37 -2.45
CA TYR A 438 0.29 14.24 -1.52
C TYR A 438 -0.38 15.58 -1.21
N GLY A 439 -1.50 15.91 -1.88
CA GLY A 439 -2.21 17.18 -1.67
C GLY A 439 -2.49 17.54 -0.21
N PRO A 440 -2.97 16.62 0.64
CA PRO A 440 -3.19 16.88 2.07
C PRO A 440 -1.94 17.29 2.86
N LEU A 441 -0.76 16.89 2.41
CA LEU A 441 0.52 17.14 3.08
C LEU A 441 1.17 18.46 2.65
N MET A 442 0.71 19.05 1.54
CA MET A 442 1.32 20.24 0.98
C MET A 442 1.08 21.48 1.84
N SER A 443 2.14 22.19 2.20
CA SER A 443 2.07 23.48 2.88
C SER A 443 1.47 24.60 2.00
N ARG A 444 1.60 24.45 0.68
CA ARG A 444 0.99 25.28 -0.36
C ARG A 444 0.48 24.37 -1.47
N ARG A 445 -0.78 24.53 -1.86
CA ARG A 445 -1.32 23.78 -3.00
C ARG A 445 -0.58 24.20 -4.27
N PRO A 446 -0.10 23.24 -5.06
CA PRO A 446 0.46 23.53 -6.37
C PRO A 446 -0.63 24.12 -7.28
N ASP A 447 -0.25 24.97 -8.20
CA ASP A 447 -1.13 25.37 -9.29
C ASP A 447 -1.37 24.18 -10.24
N ARG A 448 -2.24 24.40 -11.25
CA ARG A 448 -2.63 23.33 -12.17
C ARG A 448 -1.45 22.80 -12.98
N ASP A 449 -0.55 23.67 -13.41
CA ASP A 449 0.57 23.28 -14.26
C ASP A 449 1.60 22.48 -13.45
N MET A 450 1.91 22.92 -12.23
CA MET A 450 2.73 22.16 -11.29
C MET A 450 2.13 20.77 -10.99
N ASP A 451 0.82 20.72 -10.72
CA ASP A 451 0.12 19.49 -10.39
C ASP A 451 0.10 18.49 -11.55
N GLN A 452 -0.11 18.98 -12.77
CA GLN A 452 -0.15 18.14 -13.97
C GLN A 452 1.24 17.76 -14.49
N SER A 453 2.27 18.56 -14.24
CA SER A 453 3.65 18.23 -14.64
C SER A 453 4.33 17.24 -13.68
N ARG A 454 3.96 17.25 -12.41
CA ARG A 454 4.51 16.39 -11.35
C ARG A 454 3.54 15.24 -11.05
N ARG A 455 3.70 14.16 -11.79
CA ARG A 455 2.79 13.00 -11.71
C ARG A 455 3.50 11.80 -11.07
N LEU A 456 2.71 10.85 -10.61
CA LEU A 456 3.16 9.56 -10.08
C LEU A 456 3.39 8.61 -11.28
N ASN A 457 4.46 8.84 -12.03
CA ASN A 457 4.72 8.13 -13.28
C ASN A 457 5.73 7.00 -13.12
N GLY A 458 5.38 5.82 -13.65
CA GLY A 458 6.31 4.78 -14.02
C GLY A 458 6.94 5.01 -15.41
N SER A 459 7.64 4.01 -15.93
CA SER A 459 8.33 4.07 -17.23
C SER A 459 7.39 3.99 -18.43
N ASP A 460 7.67 4.74 -19.49
CA ASP A 460 7.12 4.50 -20.82
C ASP A 460 7.96 3.47 -21.60
N CYS A 461 7.60 3.19 -22.86
CA CYS A 461 8.26 2.19 -23.69
C CYS A 461 9.76 2.46 -23.91
N GLU A 462 10.15 3.70 -24.17
CA GLU A 462 11.55 4.06 -24.46
C GLU A 462 12.40 3.94 -23.18
N GLN A 463 11.86 4.38 -22.07
CA GLN A 463 12.48 4.28 -20.76
C GLN A 463 12.65 2.81 -20.32
N ALA A 464 11.60 2.01 -20.45
CA ALA A 464 11.65 0.58 -20.14
C ALA A 464 12.66 -0.16 -21.04
N MET A 465 12.64 0.11 -22.35
CA MET A 465 13.60 -0.47 -23.30
C MET A 465 15.05 -0.05 -23.00
N ALA A 466 15.25 1.17 -22.49
CA ALA A 466 16.58 1.60 -22.05
C ALA A 466 17.10 0.75 -20.88
N MET A 467 16.24 0.37 -19.92
CA MET A 467 16.59 -0.55 -18.83
C MET A 467 16.91 -1.97 -19.36
N VAL A 468 16.02 -2.51 -20.22
CA VAL A 468 16.18 -3.83 -20.84
C VAL A 468 17.56 -3.95 -21.55
N ASN A 469 17.88 -2.96 -22.37
CA ASN A 469 19.13 -2.97 -23.13
C ASN A 469 20.40 -2.92 -22.23
N ARG A 470 20.37 -2.06 -21.19
CA ARG A 470 21.53 -1.87 -20.31
C ARG A 470 21.76 -3.04 -19.39
N LEU A 471 20.69 -3.64 -18.90
CA LEU A 471 20.77 -4.84 -18.05
C LEU A 471 20.86 -6.13 -18.86
N GLN A 472 20.78 -6.07 -20.20
CA GLN A 472 20.85 -7.22 -21.11
C GLN A 472 19.82 -8.30 -20.77
N SER A 473 18.60 -7.90 -20.45
CA SER A 473 17.55 -8.82 -20.04
C SER A 473 17.00 -9.62 -21.22
N ASN A 474 16.80 -10.93 -21.01
CA ASN A 474 16.26 -11.85 -22.02
C ASN A 474 14.76 -12.13 -21.86
N HIS A 475 14.22 -11.85 -20.67
CA HIS A 475 12.81 -11.99 -20.34
C HIS A 475 12.30 -10.69 -19.70
N VAL A 476 11.16 -10.20 -20.18
CA VAL A 476 10.55 -8.96 -19.69
C VAL A 476 9.08 -9.21 -19.34
N HIS A 477 8.72 -8.95 -18.11
CA HIS A 477 7.35 -9.00 -17.63
C HIS A 477 6.88 -7.59 -17.27
N VAL A 478 5.90 -7.07 -18.01
CA VAL A 478 5.20 -5.86 -17.61
C VAL A 478 4.20 -6.25 -16.53
N TYR A 479 4.31 -5.64 -15.35
CA TYR A 479 3.48 -5.90 -14.18
C TYR A 479 3.16 -4.60 -13.44
N ALA A 480 2.57 -4.62 -12.26
CA ALA A 480 2.25 -3.44 -11.47
C ALA A 480 1.47 -2.37 -12.28
N MET A 481 0.50 -2.81 -13.08
CA MET A 481 -0.31 -1.95 -13.93
C MET A 481 -1.63 -1.54 -13.28
N GLY A 482 -1.98 -2.09 -12.12
CA GLY A 482 -3.24 -1.82 -11.44
C GLY A 482 -4.50 -2.24 -12.22
N GLN A 483 -4.36 -3.18 -13.17
CA GLN A 483 -5.46 -3.60 -14.04
C GLN A 483 -6.39 -4.62 -13.39
N GLU A 484 -5.98 -5.27 -12.33
CA GLU A 484 -6.73 -6.32 -11.65
C GLU A 484 -8.03 -5.75 -11.04
N PRO A 485 -9.19 -6.30 -11.39
CA PRO A 485 -10.48 -5.76 -10.95
C PRO A 485 -10.65 -5.66 -9.44
N TRP A 486 -10.06 -6.60 -8.68
CA TRP A 486 -10.14 -6.60 -7.21
C TRP A 486 -9.31 -5.50 -6.53
N LEU A 487 -8.45 -4.79 -7.29
CA LEU A 487 -7.69 -3.63 -6.81
C LEU A 487 -8.31 -2.28 -7.22
N SER A 488 -9.40 -2.28 -7.96
CA SER A 488 -10.04 -1.06 -8.48
C SER A 488 -10.38 -0.05 -7.38
N HIS A 489 -10.67 -0.52 -6.17
CA HIS A 489 -10.95 0.33 -5.00
C HIS A 489 -9.72 1.07 -4.45
N VAL A 490 -8.52 0.58 -4.74
CA VAL A 490 -7.24 1.18 -4.36
C VAL A 490 -6.70 2.05 -5.50
N MET A 491 -6.73 1.53 -6.72
CA MET A 491 -6.15 2.18 -7.90
C MET A 491 -7.02 3.32 -8.45
N GLY A 492 -8.33 3.18 -8.42
CA GLY A 492 -9.24 4.16 -9.02
C GLY A 492 -9.11 4.28 -10.55
N LEU A 493 -8.44 3.31 -11.20
CA LEU A 493 -8.14 3.31 -12.63
C LEU A 493 -9.07 2.37 -13.40
N LYS A 494 -9.35 2.73 -14.66
CA LYS A 494 -9.95 1.84 -15.66
C LYS A 494 -9.26 2.09 -16.98
N TYR A 495 -8.42 1.17 -17.39
CA TYR A 495 -7.75 1.23 -18.68
C TYR A 495 -8.66 0.76 -19.81
N THR A 496 -8.51 1.43 -20.96
CA THR A 496 -9.01 0.99 -22.26
C THR A 496 -7.83 0.62 -23.16
N SER A 497 -8.11 0.04 -24.33
CA SER A 497 -7.06 -0.24 -25.34
C SER A 497 -6.23 0.99 -25.72
N ASP A 498 -6.83 2.19 -25.63
CA ASP A 498 -6.23 3.45 -26.03
C ASP A 498 -5.55 4.20 -24.88
N SER A 499 -5.63 3.66 -23.66
CA SER A 499 -4.93 4.23 -22.51
C SER A 499 -3.43 4.18 -22.73
N ARG A 500 -2.73 5.29 -22.49
CA ARG A 500 -1.29 5.42 -22.74
C ARG A 500 -0.46 4.28 -22.14
N PRO A 501 -0.66 3.86 -20.85
CA PRO A 501 0.09 2.73 -20.30
C PRO A 501 -0.11 1.42 -21.07
N ILE A 502 -1.30 1.19 -21.62
CA ILE A 502 -1.60 0.00 -22.44
C ILE A 502 -0.88 0.07 -23.79
N VAL A 503 -0.95 1.21 -24.45
CA VAL A 503 -0.28 1.45 -25.76
C VAL A 503 1.24 1.30 -25.59
N GLU A 504 1.84 1.96 -24.60
CA GLU A 504 3.28 1.92 -24.36
C GLU A 504 3.78 0.53 -23.97
N SER A 505 3.03 -0.20 -23.14
CA SER A 505 3.40 -1.59 -22.78
C SER A 505 3.27 -2.56 -23.96
N ASN A 506 2.28 -2.40 -24.84
CA ASN A 506 2.18 -3.18 -26.07
C ASN A 506 3.38 -2.89 -26.99
N ARG A 507 3.75 -1.61 -27.15
CA ARG A 507 4.92 -1.18 -27.94
C ARG A 507 6.22 -1.79 -27.39
N LEU A 508 6.42 -1.81 -26.07
CA LEU A 508 7.57 -2.47 -25.43
C LEU A 508 7.65 -3.96 -25.79
N ILE A 509 6.52 -4.67 -25.69
CA ILE A 509 6.43 -6.10 -25.98
C ILE A 509 6.79 -6.37 -27.45
N GLU A 510 6.32 -5.55 -28.39
CA GLU A 510 6.65 -5.66 -29.82
C GLU A 510 8.14 -5.42 -30.05
N MET A 511 8.73 -4.34 -29.50
CA MET A 511 10.15 -4.03 -29.62
C MET A 511 11.05 -5.12 -29.01
N CYS A 512 10.64 -5.75 -27.93
CA CYS A 512 11.33 -6.89 -27.35
C CYS A 512 11.32 -8.10 -28.30
N ARG A 513 10.15 -8.43 -28.87
CA ARG A 513 10.01 -9.56 -29.81
C ARG A 513 10.85 -9.40 -31.06
N GLU A 514 10.92 -8.18 -31.63
CA GLU A 514 11.80 -7.86 -32.77
C GLU A 514 13.29 -8.14 -32.47
N ARG A 515 13.67 -8.11 -31.20
CA ARG A 515 15.05 -8.38 -30.71
C ARG A 515 15.24 -9.77 -30.14
N SER A 516 14.27 -10.67 -30.35
CA SER A 516 14.29 -12.03 -29.80
C SER A 516 14.32 -12.07 -28.26
N ILE A 517 13.82 -11.03 -27.60
CA ILE A 517 13.62 -10.98 -26.15
C ILE A 517 12.19 -11.44 -25.86
N SER A 518 12.04 -12.41 -24.95
CA SER A 518 10.71 -12.85 -24.50
C SER A 518 10.04 -11.76 -23.69
N ALA A 519 8.84 -11.33 -24.08
CA ALA A 519 8.12 -10.26 -23.37
C ALA A 519 6.62 -10.51 -23.34
N GLU A 520 6.01 -10.22 -22.18
CA GLU A 520 4.56 -10.30 -21.97
C GLU A 520 4.10 -9.27 -20.92
N ARG A 521 2.80 -8.97 -20.92
CA ARG A 521 2.15 -8.25 -19.82
C ARG A 521 1.40 -9.25 -18.94
N LEU A 522 1.76 -9.30 -17.66
CA LEU A 522 1.12 -10.15 -16.68
C LEU A 522 -0.27 -9.60 -16.32
N PHE A 523 -1.22 -10.50 -16.14
CA PHE A 523 -2.58 -10.15 -15.77
C PHE A 523 -3.27 -11.34 -15.08
N PHE A 524 -4.00 -11.11 -14.01
CA PHE A 524 -4.68 -12.08 -13.13
C PHE A 524 -3.75 -13.07 -12.43
N SER A 525 -3.21 -14.04 -13.12
CA SER A 525 -2.30 -15.04 -12.57
C SER A 525 -1.35 -15.58 -13.62
N SER A 526 -0.12 -15.83 -13.24
CA SER A 526 0.89 -16.50 -14.04
C SER A 526 1.84 -17.30 -13.15
N GLU A 527 2.47 -18.31 -13.69
CA GLU A 527 3.45 -19.14 -12.98
C GLU A 527 4.55 -19.57 -13.94
N THR A 528 5.81 -19.54 -13.47
CA THR A 528 6.96 -20.01 -14.24
C THR A 528 7.97 -20.68 -13.31
N SER A 529 8.49 -21.86 -13.71
CA SER A 529 9.63 -22.49 -13.09
C SER A 529 10.92 -21.96 -13.71
N LEU A 530 11.91 -21.66 -12.86
CA LEU A 530 13.22 -21.18 -13.28
C LEU A 530 14.10 -22.38 -13.57
N ASN A 531 14.09 -22.86 -14.80
CA ASN A 531 14.96 -23.96 -15.21
C ASN A 531 16.43 -23.51 -15.14
N SER A 532 17.28 -24.38 -14.60
CA SER A 532 18.74 -24.17 -14.44
C SER A 532 19.45 -24.06 -15.77
#